data_3721891281d87ebedd6e9b83f7aeb393
#
_entry.id   3721891281d87ebedd6e9b83f7aeb393
#
_cell.length_a   1.000
_cell.length_b   1.000
_cell.length_c   1.000
_cell.angle_alpha   90.00
_cell.angle_beta   90.00
_cell.angle_gamma   90.00
#
_symmetry.space_group_name_H-M   'P 1'
#
loop_
_entity.id
_entity.type
_entity.pdbx_description
1 polymer ?
#
loop_
_entity_poly.entity_id
_entity_poly.type
_entity_poly.pdbx_seq_one_letter_code
_entity_poly.pdbx_strand_id
1 'polypeptide(L)'
;MFPPLVSVLKDAGGFPMRELFHEALRMGDELHSSQKAIDPLFTRAIIPYVLKCPNRDALLDYFATTNRFTHNFGQAASRALLLGLEKQGVKGLMTAAGGNGVEYGIKVDGVWHVAPSPMIVGPYLTPGARKENQLPWLGDSSVVECRGWGGTIRPINPDFGVEGKGLVINGGMMDVNGGWMGAGSTRMPVYV
;
A
#
# COMPACT_ATOMS: atom_id res chain seq x y z
N MET A 1 -4.36 -5.61 -13.51
CA MET A 1 -3.25 -4.75 -14.02
C MET A 1 -3.55 -4.39 -15.44
N PHE A 2 -3.28 -3.15 -15.86
CA PHE A 2 -3.56 -2.63 -17.20
C PHE A 2 -2.75 -3.39 -18.27
N PRO A 3 -3.39 -4.12 -19.23
CA PRO A 3 -2.69 -5.04 -20.13
C PRO A 3 -1.52 -4.44 -20.92
N PRO A 4 -1.62 -3.19 -21.47
CA PRO A 4 -0.49 -2.56 -22.14
C PRO A 4 0.74 -2.36 -21.24
N LEU A 5 0.56 -2.06 -19.96
CA LEU A 5 1.66 -1.94 -19.00
C LEU A 5 2.35 -3.28 -18.76
N VAL A 6 1.60 -4.37 -18.71
CA VAL A 6 2.18 -5.72 -18.57
C VAL A 6 3.09 -6.07 -19.74
N SER A 7 2.68 -5.72 -20.98
CA SER A 7 3.51 -5.93 -22.16
C SER A 7 4.83 -5.16 -22.07
N VAL A 8 4.74 -3.87 -21.77
CA VAL A 8 5.94 -3.01 -21.65
C VAL A 8 6.91 -3.50 -20.57
N LEU A 9 6.39 -3.97 -19.43
CA LEU A 9 7.23 -4.52 -18.35
C LEU A 9 7.93 -5.81 -18.77
N LYS A 10 7.26 -6.66 -19.55
CA LYS A 10 7.87 -7.87 -20.13
C LYS A 10 8.97 -7.52 -21.13
N ASP A 11 8.71 -6.55 -22.02
CA ASP A 11 9.66 -6.12 -23.03
C ASP A 11 10.89 -5.43 -22.41
N ALA A 12 10.72 -4.80 -21.25
CA ALA A 12 11.82 -4.25 -20.46
C ALA A 12 12.73 -5.30 -19.81
N GLY A 13 12.30 -6.57 -19.80
CA GLY A 13 13.11 -7.69 -19.26
C GLY A 13 13.30 -7.67 -17.73
N GLY A 14 12.61 -6.77 -17.04
CA GLY A 14 12.70 -6.55 -15.60
C GLY A 14 12.77 -5.05 -15.27
N PHE A 15 12.48 -4.72 -14.01
CA PHE A 15 12.45 -3.32 -13.58
C PHE A 15 13.06 -3.17 -12.18
N PRO A 16 13.93 -2.15 -11.94
CA PRO A 16 14.66 -2.00 -10.69
C PRO A 16 13.76 -1.42 -9.58
N MET A 17 12.67 -2.12 -9.25
CA MET A 17 11.66 -1.64 -8.28
C MET A 17 12.25 -1.39 -6.90
N ARG A 18 13.23 -2.18 -6.47
CA ARG A 18 13.85 -2.01 -5.15
C ARG A 18 14.53 -0.64 -5.02
N GLU A 19 15.28 -0.26 -6.04
CA GLU A 19 16.00 1.01 -6.09
C GLU A 19 15.02 2.18 -6.13
N LEU A 20 13.93 2.07 -6.88
CA LEU A 20 12.87 3.07 -6.96
C LEU A 20 12.15 3.22 -5.61
N PHE A 21 11.83 2.13 -4.93
CA PHE A 21 11.24 2.19 -3.58
C PHE A 21 12.18 2.85 -2.57
N HIS A 22 13.48 2.52 -2.60
CA HIS A 22 14.45 3.16 -1.71
C HIS A 22 14.57 4.66 -1.97
N GLU A 23 14.54 5.08 -3.23
CA GLU A 23 14.57 6.51 -3.56
C GLU A 23 13.29 7.22 -3.12
N ALA A 24 12.13 6.63 -3.35
CA ALA A 24 10.85 7.17 -2.90
C ALA A 24 10.79 7.35 -1.38
N LEU A 25 11.29 6.37 -0.61
CA LEU A 25 11.42 6.48 0.84
C LEU A 25 12.31 7.67 1.25
N ARG A 26 13.46 7.87 0.58
CA ARG A 26 14.33 9.04 0.82
C ARG A 26 13.65 10.37 0.49
N MET A 27 12.71 10.36 -0.45
CA MET A 27 11.90 11.53 -0.83
C MET A 27 10.68 11.74 0.08
N GLY A 28 10.47 10.90 1.09
CA GLY A 28 9.40 11.03 2.08
C GLY A 28 8.13 10.24 1.78
N ASP A 29 8.09 9.40 0.74
CA ASP A 29 7.00 8.42 0.60
C ASP A 29 7.08 7.35 1.68
N GLU A 30 5.92 6.98 2.24
CA GLU A 30 5.84 5.86 3.19
C GLU A 30 5.36 4.56 2.52
N LEU A 31 4.99 4.62 1.25
CA LEU A 31 4.68 3.50 0.35
C LEU A 31 3.42 2.69 0.71
N HIS A 32 2.55 3.25 1.55
CA HIS A 32 1.23 2.70 1.83
C HIS A 32 0.13 3.72 1.49
N SER A 33 0.01 4.81 2.25
CA SER A 33 -0.99 5.86 1.99
C SER A 33 -0.47 6.95 1.07
N SER A 34 0.85 7.19 1.03
CA SER A 34 1.50 8.12 0.13
C SER A 34 2.33 7.40 -0.94
N GLN A 35 2.21 7.88 -2.18
CA GLN A 35 2.97 7.42 -3.35
C GLN A 35 3.31 8.60 -4.26
N LYS A 36 3.55 9.75 -3.65
CA LYS A 36 3.81 11.00 -4.37
C LYS A 36 5.17 11.00 -5.09
N ALA A 37 6.13 10.22 -4.60
CA ALA A 37 7.44 10.07 -5.22
C ALA A 37 7.55 8.80 -6.08
N ILE A 38 7.04 7.65 -5.60
CA ILE A 38 7.24 6.37 -6.31
C ILE A 38 6.54 6.35 -7.66
N ASP A 39 5.32 6.87 -7.79
CA ASP A 39 4.61 6.90 -9.07
C ASP A 39 5.35 7.73 -10.14
N PRO A 40 5.81 8.98 -9.88
CA PRO A 40 6.64 9.72 -10.82
C PRO A 40 8.00 9.07 -11.11
N LEU A 41 8.68 8.50 -10.11
CA LEU A 41 9.95 7.79 -10.30
C LEU A 41 9.79 6.60 -11.24
N PHE A 42 8.77 5.79 -11.01
CA PHE A 42 8.43 4.67 -11.87
C PHE A 42 8.08 5.12 -13.28
N THR A 43 7.19 6.13 -13.41
CA THR A 43 6.78 6.68 -14.71
C THR A 43 7.99 7.18 -15.50
N ARG A 44 8.87 7.95 -14.86
CA ARG A 44 10.12 8.43 -15.49
C ARG A 44 10.99 7.28 -15.98
N ALA A 45 11.15 6.24 -15.20
CA ALA A 45 12.01 5.11 -15.52
C ALA A 45 11.43 4.24 -16.66
N ILE A 46 10.09 4.13 -16.79
CA ILE A 46 9.45 3.29 -17.80
C ILE A 46 9.21 4.00 -19.14
N ILE A 47 9.20 5.33 -19.19
CA ILE A 47 8.96 6.15 -20.41
C ILE A 47 9.77 5.67 -21.63
N PRO A 48 11.08 5.35 -21.55
CA PRO A 48 11.84 4.90 -22.72
C PRO A 48 11.28 3.63 -23.39
N TYR A 49 10.61 2.78 -22.62
CA TYR A 49 9.96 1.57 -23.12
C TYR A 49 8.55 1.87 -23.65
N VAL A 50 7.80 2.75 -22.96
CA VAL A 50 6.47 3.20 -23.37
C VAL A 50 6.50 3.85 -24.74
N LEU A 51 7.49 4.69 -25.02
CA LEU A 51 7.64 5.37 -26.31
C LEU A 51 7.82 4.43 -27.50
N LYS A 52 8.27 3.20 -27.27
CA LYS A 52 8.43 2.13 -28.27
C LYS A 52 7.20 1.25 -28.41
N CYS A 53 6.22 1.38 -27.52
CA CYS A 53 5.04 0.55 -27.47
C CYS A 53 3.96 1.02 -28.45
N PRO A 54 3.27 0.11 -29.19
CA PRO A 54 2.14 0.49 -30.04
C PRO A 54 0.98 1.20 -29.28
N ASN A 55 0.81 0.88 -27.99
CA ASN A 55 -0.23 1.44 -27.12
C ASN A 55 0.26 2.61 -26.27
N ARG A 56 1.29 3.35 -26.70
CA ARG A 56 1.95 4.42 -25.91
C ARG A 56 0.97 5.47 -25.41
N ASP A 57 0.04 5.91 -26.26
CA ASP A 57 -0.87 7.01 -25.91
C ASP A 57 -1.83 6.60 -24.78
N ALA A 58 -2.36 5.37 -24.83
CA ALA A 58 -3.16 4.82 -23.74
C ALA A 58 -2.37 4.63 -22.43
N LEU A 59 -1.08 4.32 -22.52
CA LEU A 59 -0.19 4.22 -21.36
C LEU A 59 0.11 5.58 -20.77
N LEU A 60 0.36 6.59 -21.60
CA LEU A 60 0.59 7.96 -21.14
C LEU A 60 -0.65 8.54 -20.47
N ASP A 61 -1.84 8.30 -21.05
CA ASP A 61 -3.11 8.67 -20.44
C ASP A 61 -3.32 7.96 -19.10
N TYR A 62 -3.04 6.65 -19.04
CA TYR A 62 -3.10 5.89 -17.78
C TYR A 62 -2.21 6.49 -16.70
N PHE A 63 -0.95 6.84 -16.99
CA PHE A 63 -0.05 7.46 -16.03
C PHE A 63 -0.45 8.88 -15.64
N ALA A 64 -1.06 9.62 -16.55
CA ALA A 64 -1.55 10.97 -16.29
C ALA A 64 -2.80 11.00 -15.39
N THR A 65 -3.65 9.97 -15.49
CA THR A 65 -4.97 9.95 -14.84
C THR A 65 -5.06 9.02 -13.65
N THR A 66 -4.14 8.03 -13.54
CA THR A 66 -4.17 7.02 -12.48
C THR A 66 -3.11 7.30 -11.43
N ASN A 67 -3.54 7.55 -10.21
CA ASN A 67 -2.65 7.70 -9.06
C ASN A 67 -2.49 6.36 -8.32
N ARG A 68 -1.35 6.19 -7.64
CA ARG A 68 -1.09 5.07 -6.72
C ARG A 68 -1.06 3.70 -7.39
N PHE A 69 -0.81 3.65 -8.70
CA PHE A 69 -0.75 2.38 -9.45
C PHE A 69 0.45 1.51 -9.05
N THR A 70 1.55 2.12 -8.55
CA THR A 70 2.72 1.39 -8.05
C THR A 70 2.47 0.67 -6.73
N HIS A 71 1.38 0.99 -6.03
CA HIS A 71 1.01 0.34 -4.77
C HIS A 71 0.88 -1.19 -4.92
N ASN A 72 0.29 -1.65 -6.02
CA ASN A 72 0.16 -3.09 -6.31
C ASN A 72 1.52 -3.80 -6.42
N PHE A 73 2.55 -3.11 -6.96
CA PHE A 73 3.91 -3.67 -7.00
C PHE A 73 4.51 -3.77 -5.58
N GLY A 74 4.27 -2.75 -4.75
CA GLY A 74 4.69 -2.74 -3.35
C GLY A 74 4.05 -3.86 -2.54
N GLN A 75 2.74 -4.07 -2.68
CA GLN A 75 2.00 -5.16 -2.04
C GLN A 75 2.52 -6.53 -2.51
N ALA A 76 2.65 -6.75 -3.82
CA ALA A 76 3.14 -8.01 -4.36
C ALA A 76 4.58 -8.32 -3.91
N ALA A 77 5.47 -7.33 -3.93
CA ALA A 77 6.85 -7.48 -3.47
C ALA A 77 6.92 -7.77 -1.96
N SER A 78 6.09 -7.09 -1.15
CA SER A 78 6.01 -7.34 0.29
C SER A 78 5.52 -8.75 0.59
N ARG A 79 4.45 -9.17 -0.07
CA ARG A 79 3.90 -10.51 0.09
C ARG A 79 4.88 -11.61 -0.33
N ALA A 80 5.57 -11.43 -1.46
CA ALA A 80 6.57 -12.38 -1.93
C ALA A 80 7.75 -12.54 -0.95
N LEU A 81 8.27 -11.42 -0.43
CA LEU A 81 9.32 -11.41 0.57
C LEU A 81 8.89 -12.16 1.83
N LEU A 82 7.74 -11.79 2.40
CA LEU A 82 7.24 -12.34 3.65
C LEU A 82 6.91 -13.84 3.54
N LEU A 83 6.36 -14.28 2.42
CA LEU A 83 6.17 -15.71 2.12
C LEU A 83 7.51 -16.45 2.02
N GLY A 84 8.53 -15.83 1.44
CA GLY A 84 9.87 -16.41 1.37
C GLY A 84 10.46 -16.63 2.77
N LEU A 85 10.34 -15.64 3.65
CA LEU A 85 10.80 -15.72 5.04
C LEU A 85 10.00 -16.76 5.85
N GLU A 86 8.68 -16.82 5.67
CA GLU A 86 7.82 -17.83 6.30
C GLU A 86 8.25 -19.25 5.89
N LYS A 87 8.51 -19.48 4.59
CA LYS A 87 8.99 -20.78 4.08
C LYS A 87 10.39 -21.16 4.58
N GLN A 88 11.24 -20.18 4.90
CA GLN A 88 12.54 -20.41 5.50
C GLN A 88 12.48 -20.66 7.01
N GLY A 89 11.29 -20.63 7.60
CA GLY A 89 11.10 -20.88 9.03
C GLY A 89 11.50 -19.72 9.94
N VAL A 90 11.64 -18.51 9.41
CA VAL A 90 11.91 -17.32 10.23
C VAL A 90 10.73 -17.08 11.15
N LYS A 91 11.01 -16.91 12.45
CA LYS A 91 10.02 -16.77 13.52
C LYS A 91 9.86 -15.34 14.00
N GLY A 92 8.72 -15.05 14.64
CA GLY A 92 8.42 -13.75 15.24
C GLY A 92 8.12 -12.65 14.20
N LEU A 93 7.82 -13.03 12.94
CA LEU A 93 7.48 -12.09 11.88
C LEU A 93 5.98 -12.06 11.60
N MET A 94 5.46 -10.87 11.47
CA MET A 94 4.14 -10.64 10.91
C MET A 94 4.22 -10.82 9.38
N THR A 95 3.62 -11.90 8.85
CA THR A 95 3.74 -12.29 7.44
C THR A 95 2.52 -11.96 6.58
N ALA A 96 1.41 -11.60 7.22
CA ALA A 96 0.22 -11.07 6.57
C ALA A 96 -0.56 -10.20 7.54
N ALA A 97 -1.31 -9.23 7.02
CA ALA A 97 -2.23 -8.40 7.77
C ALA A 97 -3.33 -7.87 6.87
N GLY A 98 -4.53 -7.69 7.41
CA GLY A 98 -5.66 -7.12 6.67
C GLY A 98 -6.94 -7.16 7.47
N GLY A 99 -7.98 -6.48 6.95
CA GLY A 99 -9.30 -6.41 7.55
C GLY A 99 -10.40 -6.64 6.52
N ASN A 100 -11.54 -7.15 7.00
CA ASN A 100 -12.73 -7.42 6.18
C ASN A 100 -13.89 -6.44 6.45
N GLY A 101 -13.61 -5.35 7.17
CA GLY A 101 -14.62 -4.36 7.58
C GLY A 101 -15.33 -4.72 8.90
N VAL A 102 -15.10 -5.91 9.44
CA VAL A 102 -15.63 -6.37 10.73
C VAL A 102 -14.48 -6.77 11.66
N GLU A 103 -13.57 -7.57 11.14
CA GLU A 103 -12.40 -8.06 11.85
C GLU A 103 -11.12 -7.66 11.13
N TYR A 104 -10.07 -7.41 11.91
CA TYR A 104 -8.70 -7.20 11.47
C TYR A 104 -7.82 -8.31 12.01
N GLY A 105 -7.05 -8.92 11.14
CA GLY A 105 -6.15 -10.01 11.48
C GLY A 105 -4.70 -9.75 11.10
N ILE A 106 -3.80 -10.29 11.90
CA ILE A 106 -2.38 -10.43 11.57
C ILE A 106 -1.98 -11.90 11.61
N LYS A 107 -1.05 -12.31 10.77
CA LYS A 107 -0.50 -13.67 10.77
C LYS A 107 0.93 -13.65 11.28
N VAL A 108 1.17 -14.31 12.41
CA VAL A 108 2.50 -14.49 13.00
C VAL A 108 2.77 -15.97 13.18
N ASP A 109 3.93 -16.45 12.72
CA ASP A 109 4.35 -17.85 12.80
C ASP A 109 3.31 -18.87 12.27
N GLY A 110 2.56 -18.45 11.23
CA GLY A 110 1.52 -19.28 10.62
C GLY A 110 0.15 -19.21 11.29
N VAL A 111 0.04 -18.55 12.45
CA VAL A 111 -1.21 -18.41 13.22
C VAL A 111 -1.84 -17.04 12.97
N TRP A 112 -3.15 -16.99 12.72
CA TRP A 112 -3.91 -15.76 12.64
C TRP A 112 -4.36 -15.30 14.04
N HIS A 113 -4.07 -14.05 14.37
CA HIS A 113 -4.55 -13.32 15.54
C HIS A 113 -5.53 -12.27 15.06
N VAL A 114 -6.71 -12.22 15.63
CA VAL A 114 -7.84 -11.44 15.12
C VAL A 114 -8.43 -10.57 16.22
N ALA A 115 -8.83 -9.35 15.88
CA ALA A 115 -9.54 -8.40 16.72
C ALA A 115 -10.60 -7.64 15.90
N PRO A 116 -11.53 -6.89 16.53
CA PRO A 116 -12.43 -6.01 15.80
C PRO A 116 -11.67 -5.03 14.89
N SER A 117 -12.18 -4.84 13.67
CA SER A 117 -11.52 -3.95 12.70
C SER A 117 -11.56 -2.50 13.17
N PRO A 118 -10.43 -1.78 13.18
CA PRO A 118 -10.39 -0.41 13.68
C PRO A 118 -10.90 0.58 12.64
N MET A 119 -11.34 1.75 13.10
CA MET A 119 -11.58 2.91 12.23
C MET A 119 -10.25 3.56 11.84
N ILE A 120 -10.11 3.92 10.56
CA ILE A 120 -8.99 4.72 10.08
C ILE A 120 -9.33 6.20 10.33
N VAL A 121 -8.37 6.96 10.82
CA VAL A 121 -8.49 8.39 11.08
C VAL A 121 -7.59 9.16 10.13
N GLY A 122 -8.16 10.10 9.39
CA GLY A 122 -7.43 10.93 8.43
C GLY A 122 -8.35 11.83 7.63
N PRO A 123 -7.80 12.62 6.70
CA PRO A 123 -8.59 13.50 5.86
C PRO A 123 -9.44 12.75 4.85
N TYR A 124 -10.68 13.17 4.66
CA TYR A 124 -11.49 12.75 3.52
C TYR A 124 -11.04 13.52 2.27
N LEU A 125 -10.65 12.80 1.23
CA LEU A 125 -10.09 13.35 -0.01
C LEU A 125 -11.09 13.26 -1.17
N THR A 126 -12.13 12.45 -1.03
CA THR A 126 -13.21 12.36 -2.02
C THR A 126 -14.32 13.38 -1.69
N PRO A 127 -14.74 14.22 -2.65
CA PRO A 127 -15.84 15.16 -2.44
C PRO A 127 -17.11 14.43 -1.97
N GLY A 128 -17.75 14.98 -0.92
CA GLY A 128 -18.98 14.41 -0.36
C GLY A 128 -18.78 13.22 0.60
N ALA A 129 -17.56 12.77 0.83
CA ALA A 129 -17.28 11.73 1.82
C ALA A 129 -17.67 12.20 3.23
N ARG A 130 -18.30 11.33 3.99
CA ARG A 130 -18.81 11.61 5.35
C ARG A 130 -18.47 10.45 6.28
N LYS A 131 -18.17 10.79 7.53
CA LYS A 131 -17.79 9.83 8.58
C LYS A 131 -18.84 8.73 8.79
N GLU A 132 -20.10 9.07 8.67
CA GLU A 132 -21.24 8.17 8.87
C GLU A 132 -21.27 7.02 7.86
N ASN A 133 -20.63 7.21 6.69
CA ASN A 133 -20.57 6.22 5.64
C ASN A 133 -19.26 5.42 5.66
N GLN A 134 -18.32 5.75 6.56
CA GLN A 134 -17.04 5.09 6.60
C GLN A 134 -17.16 3.70 7.22
N LEU A 135 -16.60 2.70 6.53
CA LEU A 135 -16.40 1.35 7.09
C LEU A 135 -15.17 1.31 8.00
N PRO A 136 -15.16 0.40 8.98
CA PRO A 136 -13.91 -0.02 9.61
C PRO A 136 -12.94 -0.56 8.56
N TRP A 137 -11.68 -0.75 8.94
CA TRP A 137 -10.63 -1.19 8.01
C TRP A 137 -11.08 -2.34 7.11
N LEU A 138 -11.01 -2.09 5.80
CA LEU A 138 -11.32 -3.07 4.76
C LEU A 138 -10.15 -3.10 3.75
N GLY A 139 -9.54 -4.27 3.58
CA GLY A 139 -8.50 -4.52 2.60
C GLY A 139 -7.27 -5.23 3.17
N ASP A 140 -6.39 -5.63 2.28
CA ASP A 140 -5.17 -6.39 2.53
C ASP A 140 -3.87 -5.57 2.38
N SER A 141 -3.99 -4.27 2.11
CA SER A 141 -2.86 -3.38 1.87
C SER A 141 -1.88 -3.28 3.04
N SER A 142 -2.32 -3.63 4.25
CA SER A 142 -1.46 -3.72 5.45
C SER A 142 -0.28 -4.70 5.31
N VAL A 143 -0.24 -5.54 4.28
CA VAL A 143 0.93 -6.38 3.99
C VAL A 143 2.22 -5.57 3.82
N VAL A 144 2.13 -4.31 3.38
CA VAL A 144 3.30 -3.42 3.27
C VAL A 144 3.80 -2.96 4.64
N GLU A 145 2.91 -2.86 5.63
CA GLU A 145 3.26 -2.57 7.04
C GLU A 145 4.08 -3.70 7.66
N CYS A 146 3.77 -4.97 7.30
CA CYS A 146 4.52 -6.14 7.74
C CYS A 146 6.00 -6.10 7.26
N ARG A 147 6.27 -5.34 6.22
CA ARG A 147 7.63 -5.09 5.69
C ARG A 147 8.33 -3.89 6.35
N GLY A 148 7.63 -3.13 7.18
CA GLY A 148 8.15 -1.92 7.82
C GLY A 148 7.96 -0.64 6.99
N TRP A 149 7.03 -0.64 6.03
CA TRP A 149 6.58 0.56 5.31
C TRP A 149 5.33 1.15 5.98
N GLY A 150 4.79 2.23 5.43
CA GLY A 150 3.56 2.83 5.93
C GLY A 150 3.73 3.52 7.29
N GLY A 151 2.80 3.27 8.19
CA GLY A 151 2.76 3.89 9.51
C GLY A 151 3.97 3.56 10.39
N THR A 152 4.69 2.47 10.11
CA THR A 152 5.90 2.06 10.84
C THR A 152 7.07 3.01 10.63
N ILE A 153 7.10 3.78 9.54
CA ILE A 153 8.12 4.82 9.28
C ILE A 153 7.63 6.24 9.60
N ARG A 154 6.69 6.34 10.51
CA ARG A 154 5.97 7.56 10.91
C ARG A 154 6.79 8.82 11.21
N PRO A 155 8.04 8.77 11.70
CA PRO A 155 8.84 9.99 11.85
C PRO A 155 8.96 10.83 10.56
N ILE A 156 8.68 10.21 9.41
CA ILE A 156 8.75 10.84 8.08
C ILE A 156 7.40 11.43 7.66
N ASN A 157 6.29 11.03 8.28
CA ASN A 157 4.94 11.54 7.97
C ASN A 157 4.13 11.88 9.25
N PRO A 158 4.44 13.03 9.89
CA PRO A 158 3.83 13.43 11.16
C PRO A 158 2.35 13.81 11.09
N ASP A 159 1.78 14.01 9.88
CA ASP A 159 0.44 14.57 9.69
C ASP A 159 -0.71 13.63 10.06
N PHE A 160 -0.42 12.35 10.29
CA PHE A 160 -1.41 11.36 10.70
C PHE A 160 -1.27 11.06 12.20
N GLY A 161 -1.74 11.99 13.02
CA GLY A 161 -1.69 11.88 14.47
C GLY A 161 -2.68 10.84 15.02
N VAL A 162 -2.19 9.67 15.43
CA VAL A 162 -2.96 8.69 16.20
C VAL A 162 -2.34 8.58 17.59
N GLU A 163 -3.08 9.02 18.62
CA GLU A 163 -2.63 8.99 20.01
C GLU A 163 -2.64 7.56 20.60
N GLY A 164 -1.82 7.32 21.63
CA GLY A 164 -1.78 6.10 22.42
C GLY A 164 -0.57 5.18 22.15
N LYS A 165 -0.54 3.98 22.76
CA LYS A 165 0.51 2.97 22.63
C LYS A 165 0.21 1.99 21.47
N GLY A 166 1.24 1.32 20.97
CA GLY A 166 1.15 0.29 19.93
C GLY A 166 1.59 0.76 18.54
N LEU A 167 1.65 -0.18 17.62
CA LEU A 167 2.09 0.05 16.26
C LEU A 167 1.02 0.86 15.50
N VAL A 168 1.46 1.92 14.84
CA VAL A 168 0.62 2.70 13.92
C VAL A 168 0.70 2.10 12.54
N ILE A 169 -0.45 1.95 11.89
CA ILE A 169 -0.58 1.45 10.53
C ILE A 169 -1.39 2.45 9.70
N ASN A 170 -0.99 2.63 8.45
CA ASN A 170 -1.68 3.49 7.50
C ASN A 170 -2.64 2.68 6.62
N GLY A 171 -3.66 3.34 6.07
CA GLY A 171 -4.58 2.68 5.14
C GLY A 171 -5.56 3.62 4.46
N GLY A 172 -6.27 3.08 3.47
CA GLY A 172 -7.37 3.76 2.79
C GLY A 172 -8.67 3.64 3.57
N MET A 173 -9.46 4.72 3.57
CA MET A 173 -10.82 4.73 4.10
C MET A 173 -11.80 4.40 2.98
N MET A 174 -12.71 3.48 3.23
CA MET A 174 -13.74 3.02 2.28
C MET A 174 -15.12 3.33 2.81
N ASP A 175 -16.06 3.63 1.93
CA ASP A 175 -17.47 3.80 2.29
C ASP A 175 -18.26 2.49 2.17
N VAL A 176 -19.49 2.52 2.67
CA VAL A 176 -20.42 1.36 2.65
C VAL A 176 -20.79 0.88 1.24
N ASN A 177 -20.50 1.67 0.20
CA ASN A 177 -20.73 1.31 -1.20
C ASN A 177 -19.45 0.83 -1.90
N GLY A 178 -18.32 0.72 -1.15
CA GLY A 178 -17.02 0.33 -1.68
C GLY A 178 -16.24 1.47 -2.35
N GLY A 179 -16.69 2.73 -2.19
CA GLY A 179 -16.00 3.91 -2.69
C GLY A 179 -14.82 4.29 -1.80
N TRP A 180 -13.72 4.74 -2.42
CA TRP A 180 -12.60 5.29 -1.67
C TRP A 180 -12.90 6.69 -1.17
N MET A 181 -12.67 6.94 0.11
CA MET A 181 -13.00 8.20 0.79
C MET A 181 -11.77 9.06 1.08
N GLY A 182 -10.63 8.43 1.30
CA GLY A 182 -9.40 9.09 1.72
C GLY A 182 -8.40 8.11 2.31
N ALA A 183 -7.39 8.63 2.98
CA ALA A 183 -6.37 7.83 3.63
C ALA A 183 -6.01 8.40 5.00
N GLY A 184 -5.54 7.55 5.88
CA GLY A 184 -5.18 7.94 7.23
C GLY A 184 -4.42 6.85 7.95
N SER A 185 -4.47 6.91 9.28
CA SER A 185 -3.78 5.98 10.16
C SER A 185 -4.73 5.45 11.23
N THR A 186 -4.36 4.31 11.78
CA THR A 186 -4.99 3.76 12.98
C THR A 186 -3.95 3.00 13.79
N ARG A 187 -4.32 2.57 15.00
CA ARG A 187 -3.50 1.64 15.77
C ARG A 187 -3.83 0.21 15.39
N MET A 188 -2.81 -0.62 15.31
CA MET A 188 -3.00 -2.04 15.13
C MET A 188 -3.80 -2.60 16.32
N PRO A 189 -4.97 -3.21 16.10
CA PRO A 189 -5.85 -3.64 17.17
C PRO A 189 -5.43 -4.98 17.77
N VAL A 190 -4.45 -5.68 17.17
CA VAL A 190 -3.99 -7.00 17.55
C VAL A 190 -2.61 -6.92 18.17
N TYR A 191 -2.43 -7.61 19.29
CA TYR A 191 -1.15 -7.77 19.99
C TYR A 191 -0.84 -9.26 20.13
N VAL A 192 0.42 -9.62 19.99
CA VAL A 192 0.94 -10.99 20.12
C VAL A 192 2.02 -11.01 21.17
#